data_f18bcde44a098b4ad7c9700cc96cd718
#
_entry.id   f18bcde44a098b4ad7c9700cc96cd718
#
_cell.length_a   1.000
_cell.length_b   1.000
_cell.length_c   1.000
_cell.angle_alpha   90.00
_cell.angle_beta   90.00
_cell.angle_gamma   90.00
#
_symmetry.space_group_name_H-M   'P 1'
#
loop_
_entity.id
_entity.type
_entity.pdbx_description
1 polymer ?
#
loop_
_entity_poly.entity_id
_entity_poly.type
_entity_poly.pdbx_seq_one_letter_code
_entity_poly.pdbx_strand_id
1 'polypeptide(L)'
;MADDSVTLNGGGLDGGPFNLAQFHFHWGTSDSTGSEHTVDGKQSPLEIHFVHYKASLTDLATAAGTADGLAVLGFFFEVYPSDNANLDPFLDAVTSVANKDQTATLSSPPVINAIFQNVNTSLFVRYSGGLTTPGCNEVVQWTVFTEKIAISSAQLAKIRLSYQESSGTTLIGKNYRSTQDLNSRTVKISYDPDISAASILTQNMLFLLLSAIVGFLY
;
A
#
# COMPACT_ATOMS: atom_id res chain seq x y z
N MET A 1 16.27 -0.34 2.63
CA MET A 1 16.63 0.84 3.45
C MET A 1 15.51 1.84 3.23
N ALA A 2 15.03 2.49 4.29
CA ALA A 2 14.09 3.59 4.15
C ALA A 2 14.76 4.69 3.31
N ASP A 3 14.02 5.27 2.38
CA ASP A 3 14.50 6.39 1.59
C ASP A 3 13.90 7.68 2.18
N ASP A 4 14.66 8.35 3.02
CA ASP A 4 14.24 9.60 3.67
C ASP A 4 14.02 10.75 2.67
N SER A 5 14.31 10.52 1.36
CA SER A 5 14.03 11.50 0.31
C SER A 5 12.54 11.55 -0.07
N VAL A 6 11.75 10.51 0.31
CA VAL A 6 10.32 10.44 0.04
C VAL A 6 9.54 10.77 1.27
N THR A 7 8.91 11.92 1.23
CA THR A 7 8.11 12.39 2.35
C THR A 7 6.64 12.55 1.97
N LEU A 8 5.77 12.12 2.87
CA LEU A 8 4.33 12.29 2.78
C LEU A 8 3.91 13.44 3.69
N ASN A 9 3.16 14.38 3.13
CA ASN A 9 2.61 15.54 3.83
C ASN A 9 1.23 15.93 3.30
N GLY A 10 0.49 16.71 4.06
CA GLY A 10 -0.76 17.33 3.61
C GLY A 10 -1.97 16.41 3.66
N GLY A 11 -3.03 16.76 2.92
CA GLY A 11 -4.27 15.98 2.87
C GLY A 11 -4.94 15.77 4.23
N GLY A 12 -4.72 16.65 5.22
CA GLY A 12 -5.25 16.50 6.58
C GLY A 12 -4.54 15.44 7.43
N LEU A 13 -3.29 15.06 7.10
CA LEU A 13 -2.42 14.24 7.95
C LEU A 13 -1.93 15.06 9.13
N ASP A 14 -2.09 14.52 10.34
CA ASP A 14 -1.65 15.17 11.56
C ASP A 14 -0.21 14.78 11.91
N GLY A 15 0.61 15.78 12.26
CA GLY A 15 1.96 15.58 12.82
C GLY A 15 3.03 15.13 11.81
N GLY A 16 2.83 15.35 10.49
CA GLY A 16 3.86 15.11 9.48
C GLY A 16 5.07 16.07 9.55
N PRO A 17 6.10 15.88 8.72
CA PRO A 17 6.19 14.91 7.62
C PRO A 17 6.37 13.45 8.05
N PHE A 18 6.08 12.54 7.11
CA PHE A 18 6.30 11.10 7.27
C PHE A 18 7.23 10.59 6.17
N ASN A 19 8.23 9.78 6.53
CA ASN A 19 9.19 9.18 5.61
C ASN A 19 8.67 7.82 5.12
N LEU A 20 8.83 7.51 3.83
CA LEU A 20 8.49 6.20 3.30
C LEU A 20 9.43 5.13 3.86
N ALA A 21 8.83 4.09 4.47
CA ALA A 21 9.57 2.95 4.99
C ALA A 21 9.59 1.77 4.01
N GLN A 22 8.42 1.39 3.50
CA GLN A 22 8.23 0.22 2.65
C GLN A 22 6.86 0.25 1.98
N PHE A 23 6.64 -0.62 1.00
CA PHE A 23 5.33 -0.96 0.49
C PHE A 23 5.17 -2.47 0.33
N HIS A 24 3.94 -2.96 0.35
CA HIS A 24 3.61 -4.37 0.20
C HIS A 24 2.21 -4.55 -0.37
N PHE A 25 1.92 -5.79 -0.79
CA PHE A 25 0.65 -6.14 -1.41
C PHE A 25 -0.15 -7.15 -0.58
N HIS A 26 -1.48 -7.02 -0.65
CA HIS A 26 -2.45 -7.99 -0.16
C HIS A 26 -3.27 -8.52 -1.32
N TRP A 27 -3.34 -9.85 -1.43
CA TRP A 27 -4.05 -10.54 -2.52
C TRP A 27 -4.83 -11.75 -2.01
N GLY A 28 -5.69 -12.28 -2.88
CA GLY A 28 -6.47 -13.49 -2.66
C GLY A 28 -6.39 -14.46 -3.83
N THR A 29 -7.13 -15.55 -3.70
CA THR A 29 -7.14 -16.64 -4.70
C THR A 29 -8.06 -16.38 -5.88
N SER A 30 -8.85 -15.30 -5.87
CA SER A 30 -9.79 -14.97 -6.94
C SER A 30 -9.68 -13.50 -7.36
N ASP A 31 -10.21 -13.19 -8.55
CA ASP A 31 -10.21 -11.81 -9.10
C ASP A 31 -11.24 -10.88 -8.44
N SER A 32 -11.91 -11.35 -7.39
CA SER A 32 -12.90 -10.58 -6.63
C SER A 32 -12.57 -10.42 -5.14
N THR A 33 -11.49 -11.04 -4.66
CA THR A 33 -11.09 -10.99 -3.24
C THR A 33 -9.58 -10.86 -3.10
N GLY A 34 -9.13 -10.07 -2.13
CA GLY A 34 -7.70 -9.86 -1.90
C GLY A 34 -7.40 -8.64 -1.06
N SER A 35 -8.22 -7.60 -1.13
CA SER A 35 -8.01 -6.39 -0.35
C SER A 35 -8.35 -6.58 1.14
N GLU A 36 -7.69 -5.82 2.00
CA GLU A 36 -7.98 -5.74 3.43
C GLU A 36 -9.13 -4.76 3.72
N HIS A 37 -9.18 -3.66 2.96
CA HIS A 37 -10.32 -2.75 3.00
C HIS A 37 -11.43 -3.21 2.05
N THR A 38 -12.65 -2.77 2.35
CA THR A 38 -13.83 -2.98 1.50
C THR A 38 -14.51 -1.66 1.20
N VAL A 39 -15.04 -1.53 -0.01
CA VAL A 39 -15.92 -0.42 -0.40
C VAL A 39 -17.30 -1.01 -0.63
N ASP A 40 -18.32 -0.50 0.08
CA ASP A 40 -19.69 -1.03 0.06
C ASP A 40 -19.76 -2.55 0.31
N GLY A 41 -18.92 -3.05 1.22
CA GLY A 41 -18.85 -4.46 1.58
C GLY A 41 -18.15 -5.35 0.54
N LYS A 42 -17.58 -4.78 -0.52
CA LYS A 42 -16.90 -5.53 -1.58
C LYS A 42 -15.39 -5.37 -1.48
N GLN A 43 -14.66 -6.49 -1.58
CA GLN A 43 -13.22 -6.49 -1.72
C GLN A 43 -12.80 -6.18 -3.17
N SER A 44 -11.56 -5.76 -3.31
CA SER A 44 -10.81 -5.73 -4.58
C SER A 44 -9.87 -6.94 -4.66
N PRO A 45 -9.42 -7.33 -5.86
CA PRO A 45 -8.55 -8.51 -6.04
C PRO A 45 -7.14 -8.32 -5.44
N LEU A 46 -6.72 -7.07 -5.31
CA LEU A 46 -5.40 -6.68 -4.84
C LEU A 46 -5.48 -5.32 -4.16
N GLU A 47 -4.70 -5.13 -3.10
CA GLU A 47 -4.48 -3.84 -2.44
C GLU A 47 -3.00 -3.65 -2.19
N ILE A 48 -2.48 -2.44 -2.40
CA ILE A 48 -1.10 -2.06 -2.07
C ILE A 48 -1.11 -1.05 -0.92
N HIS A 49 -0.22 -1.24 0.04
CA HIS A 49 0.01 -0.33 1.15
C HIS A 49 1.38 0.31 1.05
N PHE A 50 1.45 1.65 1.12
CA PHE A 50 2.68 2.41 1.30
C PHE A 50 2.77 2.87 2.74
N VAL A 51 3.69 2.28 3.48
CA VAL A 51 3.86 2.54 4.91
C VAL A 51 4.90 3.64 5.13
N HIS A 52 4.49 4.67 5.83
CA HIS A 52 5.34 5.81 6.18
C HIS A 52 5.40 5.94 7.70
N TYR A 53 6.55 6.33 8.21
CA TYR A 53 6.75 6.63 9.63
C TYR A 53 7.02 8.13 9.85
N LYS A 54 6.57 8.66 10.98
CA LYS A 54 6.73 10.07 11.34
C LYS A 54 8.22 10.45 11.34
N ALA A 55 8.60 11.46 10.54
CA ALA A 55 10.00 11.85 10.35
C ALA A 55 10.71 12.34 11.63
N SER A 56 9.94 12.73 12.66
CA SER A 56 10.49 13.06 13.96
C SER A 56 10.87 11.85 14.83
N LEU A 57 10.56 10.62 14.36
CA LEU A 57 10.91 9.37 15.01
C LEU A 57 12.11 8.73 14.29
N THR A 58 12.88 7.92 15.02
CA THR A 58 14.14 7.36 14.51
C THR A 58 13.97 6.34 13.41
N ASP A 59 12.88 5.55 13.47
CA ASP A 59 12.66 4.42 12.57
C ASP A 59 11.21 3.91 12.63
N LEU A 60 10.90 2.98 11.71
CA LEU A 60 9.61 2.33 11.61
C LEU A 60 9.21 1.57 12.89
N ALA A 61 10.15 0.90 13.55
CA ALA A 61 9.88 0.10 14.75
C ALA A 61 9.43 0.99 15.92
N THR A 62 10.11 2.11 16.12
CA THR A 62 9.73 3.12 17.11
C THR A 62 8.36 3.71 16.80
N ALA A 63 8.10 4.01 15.53
CA ALA A 63 6.83 4.57 15.07
C ALA A 63 5.66 3.58 15.25
N ALA A 64 5.89 2.29 15.03
CA ALA A 64 4.89 1.24 15.24
C ALA A 64 4.47 1.05 16.71
N GLY A 65 5.24 1.60 17.65
CA GLY A 65 4.89 1.67 19.08
C GLY A 65 4.39 3.03 19.56
N THR A 66 4.31 4.03 18.68
CA THR A 66 3.99 5.42 19.02
C THR A 66 2.63 5.80 18.47
N ALA A 67 1.76 6.42 19.28
CA ALA A 67 0.47 6.92 18.82
C ALA A 67 0.65 7.87 17.62
N ASP A 68 -0.16 7.68 16.57
CA ASP A 68 -0.07 8.41 15.29
C ASP A 68 1.34 8.42 14.66
N GLY A 69 2.14 7.39 14.99
CA GLY A 69 3.51 7.25 14.49
C GLY A 69 3.59 6.85 13.02
N LEU A 70 2.51 6.26 12.48
CA LEU A 70 2.47 5.76 11.11
C LEU A 70 1.40 6.46 10.28
N ALA A 71 1.70 6.66 9.00
CA ALA A 71 0.73 7.03 7.97
C ALA A 71 0.80 6.01 6.83
N VAL A 72 -0.32 5.40 6.49
CA VAL A 72 -0.37 4.38 5.43
C VAL A 72 -1.33 4.81 4.33
N LEU A 73 -0.84 4.73 3.08
CA LEU A 73 -1.64 4.94 1.89
C LEU A 73 -2.05 3.58 1.32
N GLY A 74 -3.35 3.35 1.16
CA GLY A 74 -3.91 2.15 0.55
C GLY A 74 -4.51 2.44 -0.82
N PHE A 75 -4.20 1.60 -1.82
CA PHE A 75 -4.79 1.68 -3.15
C PHE A 75 -5.33 0.32 -3.58
N PHE A 76 -6.52 0.35 -4.15
CA PHE A 76 -7.17 -0.83 -4.71
C PHE A 76 -6.79 -1.05 -6.16
N PHE A 77 -6.87 -2.31 -6.58
CA PHE A 77 -6.79 -2.69 -7.98
C PHE A 77 -8.14 -3.25 -8.47
N GLU A 78 -8.33 -3.18 -9.77
CA GLU A 78 -9.49 -3.76 -10.45
C GLU A 78 -9.03 -4.50 -11.70
N VAL A 79 -9.63 -5.67 -11.95
CA VAL A 79 -9.26 -6.48 -13.12
C VAL A 79 -9.81 -5.87 -14.40
N TYR A 80 -8.91 -5.65 -15.35
CA TYR A 80 -9.19 -5.16 -16.69
C TYR A 80 -8.75 -6.18 -17.74
N PRO A 81 -9.36 -6.14 -18.97
CA PRO A 81 -9.02 -7.08 -20.02
C PRO A 81 -7.60 -6.98 -20.57
N SER A 82 -6.95 -5.81 -20.44
CA SER A 82 -5.61 -5.54 -20.96
C SER A 82 -4.61 -5.33 -19.82
N ASP A 83 -3.34 -5.69 -20.10
CA ASP A 83 -2.23 -5.45 -19.19
C ASP A 83 -2.01 -3.96 -18.95
N ASN A 84 -1.58 -3.61 -17.76
CA ASN A 84 -1.08 -2.29 -17.39
C ASN A 84 0.45 -2.31 -17.42
N ALA A 85 1.03 -1.80 -18.50
CA ALA A 85 2.48 -1.79 -18.71
C ALA A 85 3.27 -1.06 -17.61
N ASN A 86 2.63 -0.14 -16.87
CA ASN A 86 3.26 0.55 -15.74
C ASN A 86 3.56 -0.39 -14.55
N LEU A 87 2.93 -1.56 -14.50
CA LEU A 87 3.17 -2.58 -13.48
C LEU A 87 4.31 -3.55 -13.84
N ASP A 88 4.73 -3.62 -15.11
CA ASP A 88 5.68 -4.63 -15.56
C ASP A 88 7.01 -4.64 -14.77
N PRO A 89 7.64 -3.50 -14.45
CA PRO A 89 8.87 -3.52 -13.65
C PRO A 89 8.70 -4.13 -12.25
N PHE A 90 7.53 -3.94 -11.63
CA PHE A 90 7.20 -4.57 -10.35
C PHE A 90 6.97 -6.06 -10.51
N LEU A 91 6.21 -6.45 -11.52
CA LEU A 91 5.85 -7.83 -11.75
C LEU A 91 7.06 -8.68 -12.10
N ASP A 92 8.00 -8.12 -12.85
CA ASP A 92 9.27 -8.77 -13.16
C ASP A 92 10.11 -8.99 -11.88
N ALA A 93 10.15 -7.99 -10.99
CA ALA A 93 10.84 -8.13 -9.71
C ALA A 93 10.15 -9.17 -8.82
N VAL A 94 8.81 -9.12 -8.70
CA VAL A 94 8.03 -10.09 -7.91
C VAL A 94 8.27 -11.51 -8.41
N THR A 95 8.24 -11.75 -9.72
CA THR A 95 8.47 -13.08 -10.27
C THR A 95 9.90 -13.58 -10.06
N SER A 96 10.88 -12.67 -9.97
CA SER A 96 12.27 -13.05 -9.69
C SER A 96 12.52 -13.46 -8.24
N VAL A 97 11.62 -13.11 -7.32
CA VAL A 97 11.72 -13.35 -5.86
C VAL A 97 10.48 -14.07 -5.32
N ALA A 98 9.93 -14.97 -6.09
CA ALA A 98 8.68 -15.65 -5.76
C ALA A 98 8.74 -16.49 -4.45
N ASN A 99 9.92 -16.96 -4.05
CA ASN A 99 10.09 -17.77 -2.84
C ASN A 99 10.35 -16.89 -1.61
N LYS A 100 9.94 -17.40 -0.46
CA LYS A 100 10.19 -16.74 0.82
C LYS A 100 11.67 -16.40 1.01
N ASP A 101 11.93 -15.26 1.64
CA ASP A 101 13.26 -14.72 1.97
C ASP A 101 14.15 -14.37 0.76
N GLN A 102 13.61 -14.44 -0.46
CA GLN A 102 14.29 -13.91 -1.62
C GLN A 102 14.15 -12.40 -1.71
N THR A 103 15.18 -11.75 -2.20
CA THR A 103 15.20 -10.30 -2.44
C THR A 103 15.77 -10.00 -3.82
N ALA A 104 15.26 -8.95 -4.45
CA ALA A 104 15.82 -8.42 -5.69
C ALA A 104 15.96 -6.90 -5.57
N THR A 105 17.00 -6.37 -6.23
CA THR A 105 17.14 -4.94 -6.44
C THR A 105 16.57 -4.61 -7.81
N LEU A 106 15.66 -3.65 -7.87
CA LEU A 106 15.16 -3.15 -9.14
C LEU A 106 16.28 -2.41 -9.86
N SER A 107 16.65 -2.89 -11.04
CA SER A 107 17.70 -2.28 -11.89
C SER A 107 17.22 -0.95 -12.50
N SER A 108 15.92 -0.79 -12.63
CA SER A 108 15.24 0.44 -13.01
C SER A 108 14.04 0.54 -12.07
N PRO A 109 14.10 1.36 -11.01
CA PRO A 109 12.98 1.49 -10.11
C PRO A 109 11.76 1.94 -10.92
N PRO A 110 10.61 1.30 -10.75
CA PRO A 110 9.40 1.78 -11.39
C PRO A 110 9.20 3.20 -10.94
N VAL A 111 8.86 4.05 -11.88
CA VAL A 111 8.37 5.37 -11.54
C VAL A 111 7.03 5.13 -10.84
N ILE A 112 7.05 5.11 -9.50
CA ILE A 112 5.85 4.85 -8.67
C ILE A 112 4.67 5.72 -9.16
N ASN A 113 4.96 6.95 -9.56
CA ASN A 113 3.98 7.85 -10.17
C ASN A 113 3.32 7.28 -11.44
N ALA A 114 4.01 6.43 -12.22
CA ALA A 114 3.41 5.85 -13.42
C ALA A 114 2.28 4.88 -13.07
N ILE A 115 2.35 4.19 -11.93
CA ILE A 115 1.29 3.29 -11.45
C ILE A 115 0.01 4.09 -11.17
N PHE A 116 0.16 5.32 -10.69
CA PHE A 116 -0.95 6.17 -10.25
C PHE A 116 -1.37 7.22 -11.29
N GLN A 117 -0.84 7.18 -12.53
CA GLN A 117 -1.10 8.20 -13.55
C GLN A 117 -2.58 8.49 -13.80
N ASN A 118 -3.42 7.48 -13.64
CA ASN A 118 -4.87 7.59 -13.89
C ASN A 118 -5.70 7.55 -12.59
N VAL A 119 -5.06 7.66 -11.43
CA VAL A 119 -5.74 7.66 -10.13
C VAL A 119 -5.97 9.10 -9.68
N ASN A 120 -7.22 9.47 -9.47
CA ASN A 120 -7.54 10.74 -8.85
C ASN A 120 -7.25 10.69 -7.35
N THR A 121 -6.06 11.13 -6.97
CA THR A 121 -5.61 11.13 -5.56
C THR A 121 -6.30 12.18 -4.68
N SER A 122 -7.22 12.97 -5.23
CA SER A 122 -8.08 13.83 -4.41
C SER A 122 -9.29 13.10 -3.82
N LEU A 123 -9.59 11.88 -4.29
CA LEU A 123 -10.70 11.04 -3.82
C LEU A 123 -10.21 9.95 -2.87
N PHE A 124 -10.30 10.20 -1.59
CA PHE A 124 -9.86 9.25 -0.56
C PHE A 124 -10.75 9.29 0.68
N VAL A 125 -10.62 8.26 1.49
CA VAL A 125 -11.15 8.21 2.86
C VAL A 125 -10.00 8.22 3.85
N ARG A 126 -10.22 8.83 5.02
CA ARG A 126 -9.26 8.93 6.11
C ARG A 126 -9.85 8.42 7.41
N TYR A 127 -9.09 7.61 8.14
CA TYR A 127 -9.47 7.18 9.49
C TYR A 127 -8.24 6.82 10.32
N SER A 128 -8.37 6.86 11.65
CA SER A 128 -7.37 6.32 12.57
C SER A 128 -7.65 4.83 12.81
N GLY A 129 -6.63 4.00 12.68
CA GLY A 129 -6.75 2.56 12.82
C GLY A 129 -5.45 1.90 13.21
N GLY A 130 -5.38 0.58 13.04
CA GLY A 130 -4.23 -0.22 13.42
C GLY A 130 -3.49 -0.84 12.24
N LEU A 131 -2.35 -1.45 12.58
CA LEU A 131 -1.63 -2.34 11.69
C LEU A 131 -2.46 -3.58 11.39
N THR A 132 -2.37 -4.09 10.17
CA THR A 132 -3.05 -5.31 9.73
C THR A 132 -2.20 -6.57 9.95
N THR A 133 -0.95 -6.40 10.38
CA THR A 133 -0.02 -7.46 10.77
C THR A 133 -0.03 -7.72 12.28
N PRO A 134 0.49 -8.88 12.76
CA PRO A 134 0.53 -9.21 14.19
C PRO A 134 1.12 -8.11 15.06
N GLY A 135 0.47 -7.90 16.21
CA GLY A 135 0.64 -6.74 17.07
C GLY A 135 -0.56 -5.80 16.95
N CYS A 136 -1.07 -5.58 15.74
CA CYS A 136 -2.29 -4.83 15.44
C CYS A 136 -2.36 -3.46 16.17
N ASN A 137 -1.21 -2.83 16.40
CA ASN A 137 -1.10 -1.58 17.14
C ASN A 137 -1.93 -0.48 16.45
N GLU A 138 -2.79 0.18 17.21
CA GLU A 138 -3.65 1.26 16.71
C GLU A 138 -2.90 2.60 16.67
N VAL A 139 -1.96 2.71 15.74
CA VAL A 139 -1.00 3.83 15.61
C VAL A 139 -0.98 4.42 14.20
N VAL A 140 -1.95 4.02 13.34
CA VAL A 140 -1.93 4.31 11.91
C VAL A 140 -2.96 5.35 11.53
N GLN A 141 -2.51 6.40 10.85
CA GLN A 141 -3.37 7.29 10.08
C GLN A 141 -3.55 6.70 8.68
N TRP A 142 -4.69 6.06 8.43
CA TRP A 142 -5.02 5.45 7.14
C TRP A 142 -5.56 6.47 6.14
N THR A 143 -5.03 6.43 4.92
CA THR A 143 -5.61 7.10 3.74
C THR A 143 -5.84 6.05 2.68
N VAL A 144 -7.09 5.80 2.34
CA VAL A 144 -7.46 4.80 1.34
C VAL A 144 -8.09 5.50 0.14
N PHE A 145 -7.46 5.36 -1.02
CA PHE A 145 -7.94 5.96 -2.26
C PHE A 145 -9.05 5.11 -2.86
N THR A 146 -10.12 5.76 -3.30
CA THR A 146 -11.31 5.07 -3.78
C THR A 146 -11.26 4.73 -5.27
N GLU A 147 -10.45 5.45 -6.05
CA GLU A 147 -10.18 5.06 -7.43
C GLU A 147 -9.22 3.88 -7.50
N LYS A 148 -9.48 3.01 -8.47
CA LYS A 148 -8.79 1.74 -8.59
C LYS A 148 -7.75 1.76 -9.70
N ILE A 149 -6.65 1.05 -9.49
CA ILE A 149 -5.58 0.85 -10.46
C ILE A 149 -5.95 -0.35 -11.34
N ALA A 150 -5.82 -0.20 -12.66
CA ALA A 150 -6.06 -1.31 -13.57
C ALA A 150 -4.92 -2.36 -13.47
N ILE A 151 -5.31 -3.64 -13.45
CA ILE A 151 -4.40 -4.80 -13.55
C ILE A 151 -5.10 -5.90 -14.36
N SER A 152 -4.39 -6.64 -15.21
CA SER A 152 -4.98 -7.80 -15.86
C SER A 152 -5.00 -9.04 -14.96
N SER A 153 -5.88 -10.01 -15.24
CA SER A 153 -5.84 -11.31 -14.56
C SER A 153 -4.50 -12.03 -14.75
N ALA A 154 -3.86 -11.86 -15.91
CA ALA A 154 -2.55 -12.44 -16.19
C ALA A 154 -1.44 -11.80 -15.33
N GLN A 155 -1.47 -10.49 -15.14
CA GLN A 155 -0.55 -9.78 -14.27
C GLN A 155 -0.79 -10.15 -12.80
N LEU A 156 -2.03 -10.21 -12.36
CA LEU A 156 -2.40 -10.62 -11.00
C LEU A 156 -1.96 -12.06 -10.70
N ALA A 157 -2.02 -12.95 -11.67
CA ALA A 157 -1.53 -14.33 -11.54
C ALA A 157 -0.03 -14.39 -11.21
N LYS A 158 0.79 -13.46 -11.73
CA LYS A 158 2.23 -13.38 -11.39
C LYS A 158 2.44 -13.13 -9.88
N ILE A 159 1.65 -12.24 -9.27
CA ILE A 159 1.71 -11.96 -7.82
C ILE A 159 1.31 -13.18 -7.01
N ARG A 160 0.29 -13.94 -7.47
CA ARG A 160 -0.21 -15.17 -6.82
C ARG A 160 0.78 -16.33 -6.85
N LEU A 161 1.84 -16.27 -7.66
CA LEU A 161 2.92 -17.26 -7.68
C LEU A 161 3.93 -17.08 -6.54
N SER A 162 3.59 -16.39 -5.48
CA SER A 162 4.44 -16.22 -4.30
C SER A 162 4.28 -17.41 -3.35
N TYR A 163 5.40 -17.90 -2.81
CA TYR A 163 5.48 -19.12 -2.00
C TYR A 163 5.77 -18.82 -0.52
N GLN A 164 5.25 -19.67 0.37
CA GLN A 164 5.41 -19.53 1.82
C GLN A 164 6.80 -19.92 2.32
N GLU A 165 7.52 -20.74 1.53
CA GLU A 165 8.82 -21.29 1.88
C GLU A 165 9.84 -21.11 0.75
N SER A 166 11.11 -21.22 1.12
CA SER A 166 12.23 -21.08 0.17
C SER A 166 12.28 -22.19 -0.87
N SER A 167 11.61 -23.34 -0.62
CA SER A 167 11.55 -24.48 -1.54
C SER A 167 10.62 -24.26 -2.75
N GLY A 168 9.69 -23.28 -2.66
CA GLY A 168 8.75 -23.00 -3.73
C GLY A 168 7.68 -24.07 -3.95
N THR A 169 7.20 -24.71 -2.90
CA THR A 169 6.23 -25.82 -3.00
C THR A 169 4.81 -25.41 -2.62
N THR A 170 4.64 -24.47 -1.69
CA THR A 170 3.33 -24.06 -1.18
C THR A 170 3.07 -22.57 -1.47
N LEU A 171 2.06 -22.27 -2.27
CA LEU A 171 1.64 -20.90 -2.55
C LEU A 171 1.07 -20.24 -1.28
N ILE A 172 1.29 -18.95 -1.12
CA ILE A 172 0.69 -18.16 -0.03
C ILE A 172 -0.84 -18.19 -0.11
N GLY A 173 -1.39 -18.24 -1.32
CA GLY A 173 -2.82 -18.25 -1.56
C GLY A 173 -3.46 -16.90 -1.25
N LYS A 174 -3.54 -16.52 0.02
CA LYS A 174 -4.04 -15.21 0.47
C LYS A 174 -3.22 -14.67 1.65
N ASN A 175 -3.07 -13.36 1.71
CA ASN A 175 -2.33 -12.66 2.78
C ASN A 175 -3.05 -11.38 3.27
N TYR A 176 -4.36 -11.38 3.32
CA TYR A 176 -5.15 -10.28 3.86
C TYR A 176 -5.83 -10.66 5.18
N ARG A 177 -5.95 -9.70 6.08
CA ARG A 177 -6.73 -9.80 7.33
C ARG A 177 -8.20 -9.53 7.03
N SER A 178 -9.09 -10.17 7.78
CA SER A 178 -10.52 -9.84 7.73
C SER A 178 -10.80 -8.42 8.23
N THR A 179 -11.80 -7.76 7.66
CA THR A 179 -12.27 -6.46 8.13
C THR A 179 -12.63 -6.51 9.61
N GLN A 180 -12.35 -5.42 10.31
CA GLN A 180 -12.69 -5.23 11.72
C GLN A 180 -13.85 -4.26 11.85
N ASP A 181 -14.64 -4.40 12.90
CA ASP A 181 -15.74 -3.50 13.17
C ASP A 181 -15.27 -2.05 13.27
N LEU A 182 -16.08 -1.14 12.77
CA LEU A 182 -15.77 0.29 12.80
C LEU A 182 -15.69 0.82 14.25
N ASN A 183 -16.44 0.22 15.17
CA ASN A 183 -16.58 0.68 16.56
C ASN A 183 -16.97 2.17 16.60
N SER A 184 -16.22 2.98 17.37
CA SER A 184 -16.41 4.43 17.45
C SER A 184 -15.54 5.24 16.48
N ARG A 185 -14.83 4.59 15.54
CA ARG A 185 -13.94 5.28 14.61
C ARG A 185 -14.73 6.12 13.62
N THR A 186 -14.28 7.36 13.42
CA THR A 186 -14.82 8.25 12.39
C THR A 186 -14.06 8.02 11.08
N VAL A 187 -14.80 7.77 10.00
CA VAL A 187 -14.26 7.76 8.64
C VAL A 187 -14.61 9.10 7.99
N LYS A 188 -13.59 9.84 7.60
CA LYS A 188 -13.72 11.12 6.88
C LYS A 188 -13.50 10.88 5.39
N ILE A 189 -14.15 11.68 4.55
CA ILE A 189 -14.02 11.63 3.09
C ILE A 189 -13.42 12.94 2.57
N SER A 190 -12.61 12.87 1.50
CA SER A 190 -11.80 14.01 1.03
C SER A 190 -12.61 15.20 0.51
N TYR A 191 -13.86 15.02 0.17
CA TYR A 191 -14.77 16.12 -0.21
C TYR A 191 -15.51 16.70 1.00
N ASP A 192 -15.25 16.19 2.23
CA ASP A 192 -15.72 16.83 3.46
C ASP A 192 -15.02 18.19 3.61
N PRO A 193 -15.76 19.29 3.82
CA PRO A 193 -15.15 20.62 3.97
C PRO A 193 -14.11 20.69 5.09
N ASP A 194 -14.20 19.84 6.11
CA ASP A 194 -13.21 19.75 7.19
C ASP A 194 -11.87 19.14 6.72
N ILE A 195 -11.86 18.34 5.65
CA ILE A 195 -10.63 17.79 5.04
C ILE A 195 -10.16 18.68 3.89
N SER A 196 -11.07 19.24 3.10
CA SER A 196 -10.74 20.03 1.90
C SER A 196 -10.03 21.35 2.22
N ALA A 197 -10.22 21.91 3.41
CA ALA A 197 -9.51 23.11 3.88
C ALA A 197 -8.03 22.85 4.19
N ALA A 198 -7.62 21.59 4.34
CA ALA A 198 -6.23 21.21 4.56
C ALA A 198 -5.60 20.81 3.21
N SER A 199 -5.20 21.81 2.42
CA SER A 199 -4.34 21.72 1.23
C SER A 199 -4.27 20.34 0.56
N ILE A 200 -4.75 20.27 -0.68
CA ILE A 200 -4.41 19.28 -1.71
C ILE A 200 -3.01 18.73 -1.42
N LEU A 201 -2.89 17.40 -1.31
CA LEU A 201 -1.60 16.72 -1.36
C LEU A 201 -0.76 17.40 -2.43
N THR A 202 0.15 18.29 -2.04
CA THR A 202 1.07 18.89 -3.00
C THR A 202 1.84 17.73 -3.57
N GLN A 203 1.59 17.45 -4.85
CA GLN A 203 2.29 16.45 -5.64
C GLN A 203 3.76 16.82 -5.78
N ASN A 204 4.49 16.73 -4.67
CA ASN A 204 5.92 16.58 -4.72
C ASN A 204 6.26 15.10 -4.47
N MET A 205 5.57 14.21 -5.17
CA MET A 205 6.10 12.89 -5.49
C MET A 205 7.13 13.09 -6.61
N LEU A 206 8.20 13.80 -6.26
CA LEU A 206 9.33 14.00 -7.13
C LEU A 206 10.05 12.65 -7.28
N PHE A 207 10.30 12.27 -8.52
CA PHE A 207 11.13 11.18 -9.02
C PHE A 207 11.93 10.41 -7.97
N LEU A 208 11.48 9.18 -7.69
CA LEU A 208 12.15 8.24 -6.82
C LEU A 208 12.91 7.22 -7.61
N LEU A 209 14.22 7.28 -7.46
CA LEU A 209 15.12 6.15 -7.67
C LEU A 209 15.06 5.28 -6.40
N LEU A 210 14.01 4.46 -6.27
CA LEU A 210 13.93 3.45 -5.22
C LEU A 210 14.72 2.22 -5.61
N SER A 211 15.80 1.93 -4.89
CA SER A 211 16.25 0.56 -4.73
C SER A 211 15.19 -0.14 -3.83
N ALA A 212 14.06 -0.53 -4.41
CA ALA A 212 13.04 -1.24 -3.68
C ALA A 212 13.54 -2.66 -3.41
N ILE A 213 13.62 -3.03 -2.14
CA ILE A 213 13.72 -4.42 -1.75
C ILE A 213 12.28 -4.94 -1.78
N VAL A 214 11.97 -5.77 -2.77
CA VAL A 214 10.71 -6.50 -2.79
C VAL A 214 10.87 -7.66 -1.84
N GLY A 215 10.30 -7.54 -0.65
CA GLY A 215 10.18 -8.60 0.34
C GLY A 215 8.72 -8.78 0.72
N PHE A 216 8.29 -10.02 0.88
CA PHE A 216 6.96 -10.28 1.42
C PHE A 216 7.05 -10.34 2.93
N LEU A 217 6.35 -9.42 3.63
CA LEU A 217 6.14 -9.48 5.07
C LEU A 217 5.00 -10.45 5.37
N TYR A 218 5.28 -11.45 6.16
CA TYR A 218 4.32 -12.44 6.68
C TYR A 218 3.97 -12.14 8.13
#